data_bbca0f7a51e2f92f3917c793feb821c2
#
_entry.id   bbca0f7a51e2f92f3917c793feb821c2
#
_cell.length_a   1.000
_cell.length_b   1.000
_cell.length_c   1.000
_cell.angle_alpha   90.00
_cell.angle_beta   90.00
_cell.angle_gamma   90.00
#
_symmetry.space_group_name_H-M   'P 1'
#
loop_
_entity.id
_entity.type
_entity.pdbx_description
1 polymer ?
#
loop_
_entity_poly.entity_id
_entity_poly.type
_entity_poly.pdbx_seq_one_letter_code
_entity_poly.pdbx_strand_id
1 'polypeptide(L)'
;MAVKAADRVVIATDDDRIRLAAEAFGAEVVMTSEDCQNGTERCAEAHSFLGSKYDVVVNLQGDAPLTPHWFVEALVAGLLADPGADIATPVLRCEGRALTGFQEDRRAGRVGGTTAVFGAGGRALYFSKEVIPYTGRTYADDAPTPVFHHVGVYAFRPAALAVYPSWPVGPLEKLEGLEQLRFLENGHTVLCVEVEARGRQFWELNNPEDVPKLEAMMADMGVA
;
A
#
# COMPACT_ATOMS: atom_id res chain seq x y z
N MET A 1 8.12 15.16 6.90
CA MET A 1 8.99 14.55 7.94
C MET A 1 9.64 13.32 7.36
N ALA A 2 10.94 13.12 7.56
CA ALA A 2 11.63 11.93 7.08
C ALA A 2 11.23 10.70 7.89
N VAL A 3 11.07 9.56 7.23
CA VAL A 3 10.89 8.25 7.88
C VAL A 3 12.19 7.90 8.59
N LYS A 4 12.15 7.80 9.92
CA LYS A 4 13.35 7.51 10.73
C LYS A 4 13.89 6.09 10.54
N ALA A 5 13.06 5.19 10.01
CA ALA A 5 13.42 3.79 9.76
C ALA A 5 14.08 3.54 8.40
N ALA A 6 14.26 4.58 7.57
CA ALA A 6 14.82 4.42 6.23
C ALA A 6 16.31 4.79 6.19
N ASP A 7 17.16 3.84 5.84
CA ASP A 7 18.61 4.06 5.59
C ASP A 7 18.85 4.68 4.21
N ARG A 8 17.94 4.45 3.26
CA ARG A 8 18.03 4.96 1.88
C ARG A 8 16.61 5.12 1.30
N VAL A 9 16.43 6.19 0.55
CA VAL A 9 15.21 6.46 -0.20
C VAL A 9 15.58 6.65 -1.66
N VAL A 10 14.87 5.95 -2.55
CA VAL A 10 15.13 5.96 -3.99
C VAL A 10 13.81 6.10 -4.73
N ILE A 11 13.79 6.89 -5.78
CA ILE A 11 12.66 6.97 -6.71
C ILE A 11 12.91 5.98 -7.84
N ALA A 12 12.02 4.99 -7.98
CA ALA A 12 12.04 4.02 -9.06
C ALA A 12 11.02 4.44 -10.13
N THR A 13 11.47 4.64 -11.37
CA THR A 13 10.61 5.09 -12.46
C THR A 13 11.16 4.62 -13.81
N ASP A 14 10.29 4.51 -14.80
CA ASP A 14 10.61 4.30 -16.22
C ASP A 14 10.50 5.59 -17.05
N ASP A 15 10.06 6.71 -16.44
CA ASP A 15 9.77 7.96 -17.12
C ASP A 15 10.87 9.00 -16.87
N ASP A 16 11.51 9.47 -17.94
CA ASP A 16 12.55 10.50 -17.89
C ASP A 16 12.06 11.84 -17.32
N ARG A 17 10.77 12.18 -17.46
CA ARG A 17 10.20 13.40 -16.88
C ARG A 17 10.18 13.33 -15.36
N ILE A 18 9.83 12.16 -14.82
CA ILE A 18 9.86 11.90 -13.37
C ILE A 18 11.30 11.89 -12.88
N ARG A 19 12.21 11.23 -13.60
CA ARG A 19 13.65 11.24 -13.28
C ARG A 19 14.20 12.65 -13.17
N LEU A 20 14.01 13.46 -14.20
CA LEU A 20 14.50 14.85 -14.23
C LEU A 20 13.93 15.70 -13.11
N ALA A 21 12.63 15.57 -12.83
CA ALA A 21 11.98 16.29 -11.74
C ALA A 21 12.54 15.85 -10.37
N ALA A 22 12.76 14.55 -10.15
CA ALA A 22 13.30 14.02 -8.92
C ALA A 22 14.76 14.44 -8.68
N GLU A 23 15.59 14.34 -9.70
CA GLU A 23 17.01 14.79 -9.65
C GLU A 23 17.11 16.29 -9.35
N ALA A 24 16.17 17.11 -9.85
CA ALA A 24 16.18 18.55 -9.63
C ALA A 24 16.04 18.96 -8.14
N PHE A 25 15.39 18.15 -7.31
CA PHE A 25 15.36 18.35 -5.85
C PHE A 25 16.34 17.44 -5.07
N GLY A 26 17.25 16.77 -5.78
CA GLY A 26 18.35 15.99 -5.18
C GLY A 26 17.96 14.58 -4.76
N ALA A 27 16.85 14.02 -5.25
CA ALA A 27 16.50 12.63 -4.99
C ALA A 27 17.41 11.68 -5.77
N GLU A 28 17.68 10.53 -5.18
CA GLU A 28 18.29 9.41 -5.89
C GLU A 28 17.24 8.71 -6.75
N VAL A 29 17.59 8.44 -8.02
CA VAL A 29 16.69 7.80 -8.97
C VAL A 29 17.30 6.52 -9.50
N VAL A 30 16.47 5.48 -9.62
CA VAL A 30 16.77 4.24 -10.34
C VAL A 30 15.79 4.12 -11.51
N MET A 31 16.34 4.08 -12.73
CA MET A 31 15.57 3.79 -13.91
C MET A 31 15.25 2.30 -13.98
N THR A 32 14.00 1.99 -14.19
CA THR A 32 13.47 0.62 -14.28
C THR A 32 12.82 0.39 -15.65
N SER A 33 12.54 -0.86 -15.99
CA SER A 33 11.90 -1.23 -17.25
C SER A 33 10.47 -0.69 -17.36
N GLU A 34 10.06 -0.32 -18.56
CA GLU A 34 8.66 -0.05 -18.93
C GLU A 34 7.79 -1.32 -18.86
N ASP A 35 8.40 -2.52 -18.84
CA ASP A 35 7.70 -3.80 -18.78
C ASP A 35 7.14 -4.12 -17.38
N CYS A 36 7.55 -3.38 -16.33
CA CYS A 36 7.00 -3.55 -14.99
C CYS A 36 5.49 -3.30 -14.96
N GLN A 37 4.72 -4.34 -14.65
CA GLN A 37 3.25 -4.31 -14.72
C GLN A 37 2.59 -3.63 -13.50
N ASN A 38 3.31 -3.51 -12.38
CA ASN A 38 2.81 -2.92 -11.14
C ASN A 38 3.96 -2.38 -10.27
N GLY A 39 3.60 -1.74 -9.15
CA GLY A 39 4.57 -1.13 -8.22
C GLY A 39 5.48 -2.16 -7.55
N THR A 40 5.02 -3.37 -7.30
CA THR A 40 5.83 -4.44 -6.69
C THR A 40 6.90 -4.94 -7.65
N GLU A 41 6.59 -5.16 -8.94
CA GLU A 41 7.59 -5.54 -9.95
C GLU A 41 8.66 -4.45 -10.11
N ARG A 42 8.24 -3.18 -10.18
CA ARG A 42 9.15 -2.03 -10.24
C ARG A 42 10.05 -1.94 -9.02
N CYS A 43 9.51 -2.17 -7.84
CA CYS A 43 10.26 -2.19 -6.59
C CYS A 43 11.27 -3.35 -6.56
N ALA A 44 10.90 -4.54 -7.06
CA ALA A 44 11.79 -5.70 -7.15
C ALA A 44 12.96 -5.44 -8.10
N GLU A 45 12.70 -4.87 -9.27
CA GLU A 45 13.73 -4.51 -10.23
C GLU A 45 14.68 -3.45 -9.67
N ALA A 46 14.15 -2.36 -9.12
CA ALA A 46 14.97 -1.32 -8.48
C ALA A 46 15.85 -1.91 -7.36
N HIS A 47 15.28 -2.78 -6.51
CA HIS A 47 16.02 -3.44 -5.44
C HIS A 47 17.18 -4.29 -5.99
N SER A 48 17.00 -4.97 -7.13
CA SER A 48 18.06 -5.78 -7.75
C SER A 48 19.31 -4.97 -8.12
N PHE A 49 19.13 -3.71 -8.51
CA PHE A 49 20.25 -2.79 -8.81
C PHE A 49 20.93 -2.21 -7.55
N LEU A 50 20.20 -2.14 -6.43
CA LEU A 50 20.70 -1.54 -5.18
C LEU A 50 21.48 -2.51 -4.31
N GLY A 51 21.40 -3.81 -4.60
CA GLY A 51 22.09 -4.87 -3.85
C GLY A 51 21.35 -5.32 -2.59
N SER A 52 21.77 -6.45 -2.03
CA SER A 52 21.02 -7.23 -1.03
C SER A 52 21.34 -6.90 0.44
N LYS A 53 21.81 -5.70 0.76
CA LYS A 53 22.24 -5.34 2.12
C LYS A 53 21.12 -4.84 3.06
N TYR A 54 19.88 -4.80 2.60
CA TYR A 54 18.75 -4.29 3.38
C TYR A 54 17.93 -5.44 3.94
N ASP A 55 17.44 -5.30 5.18
CA ASP A 55 16.59 -6.29 5.85
C ASP A 55 15.13 -6.18 5.41
N VAL A 56 14.71 -4.97 5.04
CA VAL A 56 13.36 -4.63 4.61
C VAL A 56 13.42 -3.68 3.43
N VAL A 57 12.57 -3.91 2.43
CA VAL A 57 12.33 -3.00 1.29
C VAL A 57 10.91 -2.49 1.38
N VAL A 58 10.72 -1.18 1.35
CA VAL A 58 9.39 -0.55 1.40
C VAL A 58 9.03 0.00 0.03
N ASN A 59 7.87 -0.39 -0.47
CA ASN A 59 7.24 0.21 -1.63
C ASN A 59 6.20 1.24 -1.15
N LEU A 60 6.54 2.52 -1.26
CA LEU A 60 5.63 3.63 -1.11
C LEU A 60 5.29 4.14 -2.50
N GLN A 61 4.06 3.91 -2.94
CA GLN A 61 3.64 4.23 -4.30
C GLN A 61 3.47 5.74 -4.48
N GLY A 62 3.84 6.26 -5.66
CA GLY A 62 3.86 7.69 -5.95
C GLY A 62 2.46 8.33 -6.04
N ASP A 63 1.42 7.52 -6.23
CA ASP A 63 0.01 7.93 -6.23
C ASP A 63 -0.57 8.13 -4.82
N ALA A 64 0.16 7.75 -3.77
CA ALA A 64 -0.25 7.88 -2.37
C ALA A 64 0.63 8.88 -1.57
N PRO A 65 0.77 10.15 -2.02
CA PRO A 65 1.71 11.11 -1.42
C PRO A 65 1.36 11.51 0.02
N LEU A 66 0.11 11.28 0.44
CA LEU A 66 -0.37 11.62 1.78
C LEU A 66 -0.16 10.49 2.79
N THR A 67 0.47 9.39 2.41
CA THR A 67 0.77 8.27 3.31
C THR A 67 1.61 8.73 4.50
N PRO A 68 1.13 8.55 5.75
CA PRO A 68 1.87 8.99 6.92
C PRO A 68 3.14 8.18 7.14
N HIS A 69 4.22 8.84 7.56
CA HIS A 69 5.49 8.18 7.87
C HIS A 69 5.37 7.08 8.94
N TRP A 70 4.47 7.23 9.92
CA TRP A 70 4.27 6.20 10.94
C TRP A 70 3.64 4.91 10.42
N PHE A 71 3.01 4.92 9.22
CA PHE A 71 2.59 3.68 8.56
C PHE A 71 3.81 2.89 8.14
N VAL A 72 4.75 3.53 7.47
CA VAL A 72 6.02 2.90 7.06
C VAL A 72 6.77 2.37 8.28
N GLU A 73 6.88 3.17 9.34
CA GLU A 73 7.53 2.76 10.59
C GLU A 73 6.85 1.54 11.23
N ALA A 74 5.51 1.51 11.24
CA ALA A 74 4.75 0.39 11.78
C ALA A 74 4.93 -0.89 10.95
N LEU A 75 4.96 -0.77 9.60
CA LEU A 75 5.20 -1.91 8.72
C LEU A 75 6.59 -2.51 8.92
N VAL A 76 7.63 -1.67 8.96
CA VAL A 76 9.01 -2.12 9.19
C VAL A 76 9.11 -2.81 10.55
N ALA A 77 8.57 -2.19 11.60
CA ALA A 77 8.58 -2.77 12.94
C ALA A 77 7.81 -4.10 13.00
N GLY A 78 6.63 -4.17 12.40
CA GLY A 78 5.81 -5.37 12.36
C GLY A 78 6.50 -6.52 11.62
N LEU A 79 7.10 -6.23 10.46
CA LEU A 79 7.81 -7.23 9.67
C LEU A 79 9.08 -7.74 10.39
N LEU A 80 9.83 -6.86 11.04
CA LEU A 80 11.02 -7.25 11.80
C LEU A 80 10.68 -8.08 13.05
N ALA A 81 9.54 -7.78 13.71
CA ALA A 81 9.07 -8.52 14.87
C ALA A 81 8.52 -9.91 14.54
N ASP A 82 8.14 -10.18 13.29
CA ASP A 82 7.53 -11.42 12.87
C ASP A 82 8.35 -12.13 11.78
N PRO A 83 9.27 -13.03 12.15
CA PRO A 83 10.09 -13.78 11.19
C PRO A 83 9.29 -14.67 10.23
N GLY A 84 8.05 -15.00 10.56
CA GLY A 84 7.16 -15.81 9.72
C GLY A 84 6.33 -14.98 8.71
N ALA A 85 6.51 -13.65 8.67
CA ALA A 85 5.89 -12.80 7.68
C ALA A 85 6.87 -12.47 6.55
N ASP A 86 6.42 -12.59 5.32
CA ASP A 86 7.19 -12.25 4.11
C ASP A 86 6.97 -10.79 3.71
N ILE A 87 5.74 -10.30 3.92
CA ILE A 87 5.29 -8.96 3.55
C ILE A 87 4.46 -8.39 4.70
N ALA A 88 4.49 -7.05 4.86
CA ALA A 88 3.55 -6.33 5.71
C ALA A 88 2.87 -5.22 4.92
N THR A 89 1.59 -4.98 5.23
CA THR A 89 0.78 -3.90 4.63
C THR A 89 -0.13 -3.28 5.69
N PRO A 90 -0.43 -1.97 5.63
CA PRO A 90 -1.24 -1.33 6.65
C PRO A 90 -2.72 -1.56 6.39
N VAL A 91 -3.48 -1.68 7.46
CA VAL A 91 -4.94 -1.71 7.44
C VAL A 91 -5.50 -0.73 8.45
N LEU A 92 -6.56 -0.04 8.07
CA LEU A 92 -7.30 0.90 8.90
C LEU A 92 -8.66 0.30 9.25
N ARG A 93 -8.97 0.25 10.53
CA ARG A 93 -10.32 -0.15 10.97
C ARG A 93 -11.33 0.87 10.50
N CYS A 94 -12.35 0.43 9.76
CA CYS A 94 -13.43 1.28 9.34
C CYS A 94 -14.37 1.59 10.52
N GLU A 95 -14.74 2.86 10.65
CA GLU A 95 -15.92 3.27 11.41
C GLU A 95 -17.19 3.06 10.57
N GLY A 96 -18.37 3.12 11.20
CA GLY A 96 -19.65 2.90 10.53
C GLY A 96 -19.87 3.81 9.32
N ARG A 97 -19.45 5.07 9.39
CA ARG A 97 -19.54 6.01 8.26
C ARG A 97 -18.69 5.56 7.07
N ALA A 98 -17.45 5.12 7.31
CA ALA A 98 -16.58 4.61 6.24
C ALA A 98 -17.13 3.34 5.61
N LEU A 99 -17.63 2.40 6.44
CA LEU A 99 -18.27 1.19 5.97
C LEU A 99 -19.51 1.49 5.11
N THR A 100 -20.35 2.42 5.54
CA THR A 100 -21.54 2.86 4.77
C THR A 100 -21.13 3.43 3.42
N GLY A 101 -20.11 4.30 3.39
CA GLY A 101 -19.56 4.87 2.15
C GLY A 101 -19.06 3.79 1.19
N PHE A 102 -18.31 2.81 1.66
CA PHE A 102 -17.86 1.69 0.82
C PHE A 102 -19.02 0.86 0.26
N GLN A 103 -20.04 0.58 1.08
CA GLN A 103 -21.22 -0.14 0.62
C GLN A 103 -22.05 0.65 -0.40
N GLU A 104 -22.15 1.97 -0.26
CA GLU A 104 -22.82 2.85 -1.23
C GLU A 104 -22.06 2.90 -2.55
N ASP A 105 -20.73 2.98 -2.52
CA ASP A 105 -19.90 2.90 -3.72
C ASP A 105 -20.12 1.58 -4.45
N ARG A 106 -20.14 0.43 -3.73
CA ARG A 106 -20.41 -0.86 -4.34
C ARG A 106 -21.79 -0.91 -5.01
N ARG A 107 -22.86 -0.42 -4.33
CA ARG A 107 -24.20 -0.36 -4.91
C ARG A 107 -24.27 0.51 -6.15
N ALA A 108 -23.43 1.55 -6.22
CA ALA A 108 -23.31 2.45 -7.37
C ALA A 108 -22.35 1.95 -8.46
N GLY A 109 -21.80 0.73 -8.32
CA GLY A 109 -20.85 0.16 -9.28
C GLY A 109 -19.44 0.80 -9.24
N ARG A 110 -19.11 1.52 -8.16
CA ARG A 110 -17.80 2.15 -7.96
C ARG A 110 -16.94 1.32 -6.99
N VAL A 111 -15.62 1.49 -7.08
CA VAL A 111 -14.67 0.97 -6.10
C VAL A 111 -14.29 2.12 -5.15
N GLY A 112 -14.82 2.11 -3.91
CA GLY A 112 -14.53 3.13 -2.90
C GLY A 112 -13.22 2.88 -2.15
N GLY A 113 -12.71 1.66 -2.18
CA GLY A 113 -11.47 1.24 -1.53
C GLY A 113 -11.35 -0.28 -1.52
N THR A 114 -10.16 -0.76 -1.19
CA THR A 114 -9.89 -2.18 -1.01
C THR A 114 -10.07 -2.54 0.47
N THR A 115 -10.72 -3.68 0.75
CA THR A 115 -10.85 -4.21 2.10
C THR A 115 -9.95 -5.42 2.31
N ALA A 116 -9.56 -5.66 3.56
CA ALA A 116 -8.71 -6.78 3.97
C ALA A 116 -9.40 -7.63 5.02
N VAL A 117 -9.26 -8.94 4.90
CA VAL A 117 -9.65 -9.92 5.93
C VAL A 117 -8.41 -10.65 6.41
N PHE A 118 -8.23 -10.74 7.71
CA PHE A 118 -7.08 -11.40 8.32
C PHE A 118 -7.49 -12.17 9.58
N GLY A 119 -6.73 -13.20 9.89
CA GLY A 119 -6.92 -14.04 11.07
C GLY A 119 -6.14 -13.56 12.28
N ALA A 120 -6.06 -14.42 13.29
CA ALA A 120 -5.26 -14.19 14.47
C ALA A 120 -3.79 -13.93 14.11
N GLY A 121 -3.17 -12.97 14.81
CA GLY A 121 -1.79 -12.57 14.53
C GLY A 121 -1.63 -11.72 13.27
N GLY A 122 -2.71 -11.15 12.71
CA GLY A 122 -2.65 -10.25 11.57
C GLY A 122 -2.42 -10.92 10.20
N ARG A 123 -2.45 -12.27 10.12
CA ARG A 123 -2.23 -12.98 8.86
C ARG A 123 -3.37 -12.74 7.89
N ALA A 124 -3.07 -12.13 6.74
CA ALA A 124 -4.05 -11.89 5.69
C ALA A 124 -4.65 -13.22 5.19
N LEU A 125 -5.94 -13.22 5.00
CA LEU A 125 -6.69 -14.30 4.38
C LEU A 125 -7.12 -13.92 2.97
N TYR A 126 -7.50 -12.66 2.75
CA TYR A 126 -7.88 -12.14 1.46
C TYR A 126 -7.91 -10.61 1.43
N PHE A 127 -7.76 -10.05 0.22
CA PHE A 127 -7.99 -8.64 -0.11
C PHE A 127 -9.01 -8.56 -1.23
N SER A 128 -9.95 -7.62 -1.15
CA SER A 128 -10.99 -7.48 -2.17
C SER A 128 -11.39 -6.03 -2.39
N LYS A 129 -11.78 -5.73 -3.62
CA LYS A 129 -12.53 -4.52 -3.96
C LYS A 129 -13.97 -4.58 -3.48
N GLU A 130 -14.48 -5.74 -3.09
CA GLU A 130 -15.75 -5.87 -2.37
C GLU A 130 -15.60 -5.52 -0.90
N VAL A 131 -16.74 -5.24 -0.24
CA VAL A 131 -16.74 -4.95 1.20
C VAL A 131 -16.83 -6.24 2.00
N ILE A 132 -15.70 -6.72 2.45
CA ILE A 132 -15.57 -7.94 3.25
C ILE A 132 -14.96 -7.64 4.64
N PRO A 133 -15.28 -8.46 5.67
CA PRO A 133 -16.23 -9.58 5.69
C PRO A 133 -17.71 -9.12 5.69
N TYR A 134 -18.63 -10.04 5.40
CA TYR A 134 -20.06 -9.79 5.54
C TYR A 134 -20.40 -9.46 7.00
N THR A 135 -21.06 -8.33 7.24
CA THR A 135 -21.37 -7.87 8.60
C THR A 135 -22.82 -8.14 9.02
N GLY A 136 -23.75 -8.16 8.07
CA GLY A 136 -25.17 -8.42 8.30
C GLY A 136 -25.92 -7.39 9.15
N ARG A 137 -25.28 -6.27 9.50
CA ARG A 137 -25.85 -5.22 10.36
C ARG A 137 -25.32 -3.84 10.02
N THR A 138 -26.02 -2.81 10.49
CA THR A 138 -25.59 -1.42 10.45
C THR A 138 -24.80 -1.05 11.71
N TYR A 139 -23.96 -0.02 11.60
CA TYR A 139 -23.17 0.53 12.68
C TYR A 139 -23.43 2.05 12.81
N ALA A 140 -23.32 2.60 14.01
CA ALA A 140 -23.30 4.05 14.18
C ALA A 140 -22.08 4.64 13.47
N ASP A 141 -22.17 5.90 13.04
CA ASP A 141 -21.17 6.55 12.20
C ASP A 141 -19.73 6.48 12.75
N ASP A 142 -19.59 6.63 14.04
CA ASP A 142 -18.32 6.62 14.80
C ASP A 142 -17.99 5.27 15.45
N ALA A 143 -18.86 4.28 15.32
CA ALA A 143 -18.64 2.96 15.90
C ALA A 143 -17.60 2.15 15.10
N PRO A 144 -16.64 1.50 15.77
CA PRO A 144 -15.69 0.63 15.09
C PRO A 144 -16.42 -0.60 14.50
N THR A 145 -16.01 -0.99 13.29
CA THR A 145 -16.58 -2.14 12.58
C THR A 145 -15.55 -3.27 12.45
N PRO A 146 -15.94 -4.48 12.06
CA PRO A 146 -15.01 -5.56 11.76
C PRO A 146 -14.40 -5.46 10.35
N VAL A 147 -14.67 -4.41 9.60
CA VAL A 147 -14.15 -4.19 8.24
C VAL A 147 -12.89 -3.32 8.32
N PHE A 148 -11.89 -3.69 7.53
CA PHE A 148 -10.62 -2.97 7.47
C PHE A 148 -10.37 -2.50 6.04
N HIS A 149 -10.08 -1.22 5.90
CA HIS A 149 -9.59 -0.61 4.67
C HIS A 149 -8.10 -0.93 4.51
N HIS A 150 -7.71 -1.49 3.38
CA HIS A 150 -6.32 -1.72 3.00
C HIS A 150 -5.74 -0.48 2.34
N VAL A 151 -4.52 -0.11 2.70
CA VAL A 151 -3.78 0.99 2.09
C VAL A 151 -2.61 0.42 1.27
N GLY A 152 -2.43 0.90 0.04
CA GLY A 152 -1.47 0.40 -0.93
C GLY A 152 -0.02 0.74 -0.63
N VAL A 153 0.47 0.36 0.54
CA VAL A 153 1.88 0.47 0.95
C VAL A 153 2.36 -0.89 1.44
N TYR A 154 3.56 -1.27 1.07
CA TYR A 154 4.08 -2.59 1.40
C TYR A 154 5.49 -2.52 1.95
N ALA A 155 5.78 -3.36 2.94
CA ALA A 155 7.13 -3.68 3.38
C ALA A 155 7.41 -5.15 3.07
N PHE A 156 8.52 -5.43 2.42
CA PHE A 156 8.89 -6.76 1.95
C PHE A 156 10.15 -7.28 2.63
N ARG A 157 10.20 -8.58 2.88
CA ARG A 157 11.47 -9.28 2.98
C ARG A 157 12.11 -9.30 1.59
N PRO A 158 13.42 -8.98 1.46
CA PRO A 158 14.08 -8.95 0.15
C PRO A 158 13.94 -10.24 -0.65
N ALA A 159 13.97 -11.38 0.02
CA ALA A 159 13.81 -12.69 -0.61
C ALA A 159 12.42 -12.89 -1.24
N ALA A 160 11.37 -12.44 -0.54
CA ALA A 160 10.00 -12.52 -1.05
C ALA A 160 9.77 -11.56 -2.23
N LEU A 161 10.33 -10.35 -2.15
CA LEU A 161 10.28 -9.37 -3.23
C LEU A 161 11.00 -9.86 -4.48
N ALA A 162 12.18 -10.47 -4.33
CA ALA A 162 13.00 -10.92 -5.46
C ALA A 162 12.36 -12.02 -6.29
N VAL A 163 11.51 -12.86 -5.69
CA VAL A 163 10.85 -13.96 -6.43
C VAL A 163 9.54 -13.54 -7.08
N TYR A 164 8.94 -12.42 -6.66
CA TYR A 164 7.64 -11.94 -7.15
C TYR A 164 7.55 -11.81 -8.68
N PRO A 165 8.54 -11.21 -9.41
CA PRO A 165 8.46 -11.08 -10.86
C PRO A 165 8.52 -12.41 -11.62
N SER A 166 8.96 -13.49 -10.95
CA SER A 166 9.03 -14.83 -11.58
C SER A 166 7.68 -15.55 -11.62
N TRP A 167 6.69 -15.08 -10.87
CA TRP A 167 5.37 -15.70 -10.84
C TRP A 167 4.45 -15.09 -11.90
N PRO A 168 3.66 -15.92 -12.60
CA PRO A 168 2.62 -15.40 -13.47
C PRO A 168 1.54 -14.69 -12.64
N VAL A 169 0.84 -13.74 -13.26
CA VAL A 169 -0.35 -13.11 -12.69
C VAL A 169 -1.39 -14.19 -12.39
N GLY A 170 -1.78 -14.32 -11.14
CA GLY A 170 -2.73 -15.31 -10.67
C GLY A 170 -4.18 -14.96 -11.02
N PRO A 171 -5.11 -15.93 -10.91
CA PRO A 171 -6.51 -15.71 -11.21
C PRO A 171 -7.17 -14.68 -10.28
N LEU A 172 -6.83 -14.65 -9.00
CA LEU A 172 -7.39 -13.71 -8.04
C LEU A 172 -6.82 -12.30 -8.26
N GLU A 173 -5.51 -12.18 -8.44
CA GLU A 173 -4.88 -10.91 -8.81
C GLU A 173 -5.53 -10.32 -10.07
N LYS A 174 -5.74 -11.16 -11.10
CA LYS A 174 -6.34 -10.72 -12.36
C LYS A 174 -7.79 -10.26 -12.22
N LEU A 175 -8.58 -10.90 -11.36
CA LEU A 175 -9.99 -10.56 -11.14
C LEU A 175 -10.13 -9.29 -10.31
N GLU A 176 -9.38 -9.19 -9.22
CA GLU A 176 -9.43 -8.06 -8.29
C GLU A 176 -8.58 -6.87 -8.77
N GLY A 177 -7.56 -7.10 -9.61
CA GLY A 177 -6.56 -6.09 -9.97
C GLY A 177 -5.75 -5.62 -8.77
N LEU A 178 -5.39 -6.55 -7.87
CA LEU A 178 -4.69 -6.30 -6.62
C LEU A 178 -3.39 -7.11 -6.56
N GLU A 179 -2.26 -6.44 -6.73
CA GLU A 179 -0.91 -7.03 -6.82
C GLU A 179 -0.51 -7.91 -5.63
N GLN A 180 -0.96 -7.56 -4.41
CA GLN A 180 -0.65 -8.33 -3.21
C GLN A 180 -1.29 -9.71 -3.17
N LEU A 181 -2.31 -9.97 -3.97
CA LEU A 181 -2.93 -11.30 -4.07
C LEU A 181 -1.98 -12.32 -4.67
N ARG A 182 -1.06 -11.91 -5.55
CA ARG A 182 -0.05 -12.82 -6.13
C ARG A 182 0.80 -13.48 -5.04
N PHE A 183 1.11 -12.79 -3.96
CA PHE A 183 1.81 -13.38 -2.81
C PHE A 183 0.97 -14.45 -2.13
N LEU A 184 -0.30 -14.16 -1.84
CA LEU A 184 -1.21 -15.13 -1.21
C LEU A 184 -1.44 -16.35 -2.11
N GLU A 185 -1.59 -16.16 -3.42
CA GLU A 185 -1.76 -17.23 -4.40
C GLU A 185 -0.52 -18.14 -4.50
N ASN A 186 0.67 -17.62 -4.16
CA ASN A 186 1.92 -18.38 -4.13
C ASN A 186 2.31 -18.84 -2.70
N GLY A 187 1.40 -18.76 -1.73
CA GLY A 187 1.58 -19.31 -0.37
C GLY A 187 2.46 -18.46 0.55
N HIS A 188 2.74 -17.22 0.18
CA HIS A 188 3.47 -16.29 1.04
C HIS A 188 2.58 -15.67 2.12
N THR A 189 3.19 -15.32 3.24
CA THR A 189 2.48 -14.75 4.37
C THR A 189 2.50 -13.22 4.32
N VAL A 190 1.32 -12.63 4.22
CA VAL A 190 1.11 -11.18 4.29
C VAL A 190 0.61 -10.81 5.68
N LEU A 191 1.33 -9.93 6.38
CA LEU A 191 0.97 -9.39 7.69
C LEU A 191 0.17 -8.09 7.49
N CYS A 192 -1.09 -8.08 7.89
CA CYS A 192 -1.88 -6.87 8.04
C CYS A 192 -1.51 -6.17 9.36
N VAL A 193 -0.96 -4.97 9.27
CA VAL A 193 -0.61 -4.15 10.43
C VAL A 193 -1.70 -3.11 10.64
N GLU A 194 -2.47 -3.22 11.72
CA GLU A 194 -3.48 -2.21 12.06
C GLU A 194 -2.79 -0.90 12.44
N VAL A 195 -3.16 0.18 11.75
CA VAL A 195 -2.63 1.53 11.95
C VAL A 195 -3.76 2.53 12.17
N GLU A 196 -3.43 3.67 12.76
CA GLU A 196 -4.40 4.74 13.03
C GLU A 196 -4.18 5.91 12.07
N ALA A 197 -5.26 6.43 11.50
CA ALA A 197 -5.23 7.62 10.64
C ALA A 197 -4.81 8.90 11.39
N ARG A 198 -5.03 8.97 12.71
CA ARG A 198 -4.74 10.14 13.58
C ARG A 198 -5.34 11.43 13.03
N GLY A 199 -6.58 11.34 12.53
CA GLY A 199 -7.29 12.47 11.94
C GLY A 199 -6.81 12.90 10.55
N ARG A 200 -5.87 12.20 9.93
CA ARG A 200 -5.46 12.48 8.55
C ARG A 200 -6.43 11.85 7.57
N GLN A 201 -6.68 12.57 6.50
CA GLN A 201 -7.38 12.05 5.34
C GLN A 201 -6.35 11.48 4.36
N PHE A 202 -6.74 10.40 3.69
CA PHE A 202 -5.95 9.78 2.62
C PHE A 202 -6.67 10.00 1.31
N TRP A 203 -5.91 10.33 0.29
CA TRP A 203 -6.41 10.43 -1.07
C TRP A 203 -5.31 9.98 -2.01
N GLU A 204 -5.66 9.16 -2.96
CA GLU A 204 -4.76 8.71 -4.00
C GLU A 204 -4.89 9.59 -5.24
N LEU A 205 -3.79 9.80 -5.94
CA LEU A 205 -3.73 10.53 -7.20
C LEU A 205 -4.07 9.58 -8.35
N ASN A 206 -5.35 9.36 -8.58
CA ASN A 206 -5.82 8.46 -9.64
C ASN A 206 -6.11 9.20 -10.95
N ASN A 207 -6.45 10.50 -10.87
CA ASN A 207 -6.82 11.32 -12.00
C ASN A 207 -6.23 12.73 -11.88
N PRO A 208 -6.06 13.48 -12.99
CA PRO A 208 -5.60 14.88 -12.94
C PRO A 208 -6.47 15.79 -12.04
N GLU A 209 -7.75 15.49 -11.90
CA GLU A 209 -8.69 16.22 -11.06
C GLU A 209 -8.41 16.08 -9.56
N ASP A 210 -7.65 15.06 -9.16
CA ASP A 210 -7.26 14.83 -7.77
C ASP A 210 -6.14 15.80 -7.33
N VAL A 211 -5.35 16.35 -8.27
CA VAL A 211 -4.20 17.22 -7.97
C VAL A 211 -4.57 18.41 -7.10
N PRO A 212 -5.57 19.26 -7.46
CA PRO A 212 -5.91 20.42 -6.63
C PRO A 212 -6.37 20.05 -5.22
N LYS A 213 -7.02 18.89 -5.08
CA LYS A 213 -7.48 18.39 -3.79
C LYS A 213 -6.29 17.95 -2.93
N LEU A 214 -5.35 17.22 -3.51
CA LEU A 214 -4.13 16.79 -2.84
C LEU A 214 -3.28 17.98 -2.41
N GLU A 215 -3.10 18.98 -3.28
CA GLU A 215 -2.37 20.20 -2.97
C GLU A 215 -2.99 20.96 -1.80
N ALA A 216 -4.33 21.09 -1.76
CA ALA A 216 -5.03 21.71 -0.65
C ALA A 216 -4.81 20.93 0.66
N MET A 217 -4.91 19.60 0.63
CA MET A 217 -4.67 18.74 1.79
C MET A 217 -3.21 18.83 2.27
N MET A 218 -2.24 18.90 1.36
CA MET A 218 -0.81 19.08 1.68
C MET A 218 -0.57 20.44 2.34
N ALA A 219 -1.18 21.50 1.84
CA ALA A 219 -1.08 22.84 2.42
C ALA A 219 -1.66 22.88 3.85
N ASP A 220 -2.82 22.25 4.09
CA ASP A 220 -3.44 22.15 5.42
C ASP A 220 -2.56 21.37 6.42
N MET A 221 -1.74 20.44 5.91
CA MET A 221 -0.79 19.67 6.71
C MET A 221 0.57 20.37 6.90
N GLY A 222 0.77 21.54 6.29
CA GLY A 222 2.05 22.26 6.32
C GLY A 222 3.17 21.52 5.58
N VAL A 223 2.81 20.71 4.56
CA VAL A 223 3.73 20.03 3.65
C VAL A 223 3.62 20.78 2.32
N ALA A 224 4.52 21.73 2.09
CA ALA A 224 4.63 22.48 0.84
C ALA A 224 6.00 22.25 0.23
#